data_85eac2cfc9a3dc6c6069221a8f683124
#
_entry.id   85eac2cfc9a3dc6c6069221a8f683124
#
_cell.length_a   1.000
_cell.length_b   1.000
_cell.length_c   1.000
_cell.angle_alpha   90.00
_cell.angle_beta   90.00
_cell.angle_gamma   90.00
#
_symmetry.space_group_name_H-M   'P 1'
#
loop_
_entity.id
_entity.type
_entity.pdbx_description
1 polymer ?
#
loop_
_entity_poly.entity_id
_entity_poly.type
_entity_poly.pdbx_seq_one_letter_code
_entity_poly.pdbx_strand_id
1 'polypeptide(L)'
;MVSAATHAHAAAASPAPAKFEFFTAAEAAEVEAMSSRIIPTDETPGAKEAGVVYFIDRALVTFASDSQKTYREGLADVNALLTEKFPGLKKFSGASPEQQDAVLEALNNSKPNASSSRRNRPNANGQPFFDTLRYHTIAGFLIAPDSDRRGNRDGVGWKVIGREPGHIFQPPFGVLDKDYPGWQPAGAEKK
;
A
#
# COMPACT_ATOMS: atom_id res chain seq x y z
N MET A 1 18.33 -40.70 10.33
CA MET A 1 18.87 -39.46 9.71
C MET A 1 17.71 -38.80 9.00
N VAL A 2 17.12 -37.81 9.66
CA VAL A 2 16.01 -37.04 9.09
C VAL A 2 16.64 -35.85 8.39
N SER A 3 16.56 -35.83 7.08
CA SER A 3 16.96 -34.70 6.25
C SER A 3 16.03 -33.53 6.58
N ALA A 4 16.55 -32.52 7.28
CA ALA A 4 15.90 -31.24 7.38
C ALA A 4 15.87 -30.65 5.96
N ALA A 5 14.69 -30.66 5.36
CA ALA A 5 14.43 -29.87 4.19
C ALA A 5 14.53 -28.39 4.63
N THR A 6 15.75 -27.87 4.63
CA THR A 6 15.98 -26.42 4.59
C THR A 6 15.27 -25.94 3.34
N HIS A 7 14.11 -25.30 3.52
CA HIS A 7 13.59 -24.41 2.51
C HIS A 7 14.62 -23.31 2.35
N ALA A 8 15.63 -23.57 1.52
CA ALA A 8 16.43 -22.54 0.95
C ALA A 8 15.45 -21.67 0.17
N HIS A 9 14.98 -20.59 0.77
CA HIS A 9 14.59 -19.43 0.01
C HIS A 9 15.87 -19.01 -0.71
N ALA A 10 16.08 -19.66 -1.88
CA ALA A 10 17.03 -19.13 -2.81
C ALA A 10 16.72 -17.64 -2.90
N ALA A 11 17.73 -16.83 -2.65
CA ALA A 11 17.71 -15.42 -3.01
C ALA A 11 17.52 -15.40 -4.53
N ALA A 12 16.26 -15.52 -4.95
CA ALA A 12 15.90 -15.33 -6.34
C ALA A 12 16.34 -13.90 -6.64
N ALA A 13 17.23 -13.76 -7.59
CA ALA A 13 17.60 -12.48 -8.18
C ALA A 13 16.30 -11.68 -8.27
N SER A 14 16.29 -10.46 -7.72
CA SER A 14 15.07 -9.63 -7.66
C SER A 14 14.38 -9.74 -9.00
N PRO A 15 13.19 -10.34 -9.10
CA PRO A 15 12.51 -10.44 -10.37
C PRO A 15 12.37 -9.04 -10.92
N ALA A 16 12.47 -8.89 -12.24
CA ALA A 16 12.27 -7.62 -12.91
C ALA A 16 11.03 -6.94 -12.31
N PRO A 17 11.06 -5.62 -12.09
CA PRO A 17 9.94 -4.92 -11.47
C PRO A 17 8.66 -5.31 -12.20
N ALA A 18 7.63 -5.69 -11.44
CA ALA A 18 6.37 -6.11 -12.01
C ALA A 18 5.86 -5.01 -12.94
N LYS A 19 5.42 -5.38 -14.13
CA LYS A 19 4.86 -4.43 -15.10
C LYS A 19 3.56 -3.89 -14.52
N PHE A 20 3.40 -2.56 -14.52
CA PHE A 20 2.14 -1.92 -14.15
C PHE A 20 1.04 -2.29 -15.16
N GLU A 21 -0.15 -2.57 -14.64
CA GLU A 21 -1.31 -2.97 -15.43
C GLU A 21 -2.27 -1.78 -15.67
N PHE A 22 -2.36 -0.86 -14.70
CA PHE A 22 -3.21 0.33 -14.79
C PHE A 22 -2.39 1.60 -15.03
N PHE A 23 -1.32 1.82 -14.25
CA PHE A 23 -0.50 3.02 -14.36
C PHE A 23 0.50 2.95 -15.51
N THR A 24 0.76 4.08 -16.12
CA THR A 24 2.03 4.28 -16.83
C THR A 24 3.19 4.37 -15.83
N ALA A 25 4.41 4.14 -16.28
CA ALA A 25 5.58 4.27 -15.41
C ALA A 25 5.70 5.68 -14.77
N ALA A 26 5.29 6.72 -15.49
CA ALA A 26 5.28 8.08 -14.99
C ALA A 26 4.24 8.27 -13.88
N GLU A 27 3.02 7.80 -14.06
CA GLU A 27 1.96 7.87 -13.06
C GLU A 27 2.30 7.03 -11.82
N ALA A 28 2.89 5.85 -12.01
CA ALA A 28 3.34 5.01 -10.90
C ALA A 28 4.40 5.73 -10.04
N ALA A 29 5.33 6.46 -10.66
CA ALA A 29 6.31 7.26 -9.92
C ALA A 29 5.66 8.38 -9.09
N GLU A 30 4.62 9.02 -9.61
CA GLU A 30 3.86 10.03 -8.87
C GLU A 30 3.12 9.40 -7.68
N VAL A 31 2.44 8.25 -7.90
CA VAL A 31 1.72 7.53 -6.83
C VAL A 31 2.70 6.99 -5.78
N GLU A 32 3.87 6.46 -6.19
CA GLU A 32 4.91 6.01 -5.25
C GLU A 32 5.41 7.18 -4.39
N ALA A 33 5.67 8.35 -5.01
CA ALA A 33 6.10 9.54 -4.28
C ALA A 33 5.04 10.00 -3.26
N MET A 34 3.77 10.06 -3.65
CA MET A 34 2.67 10.41 -2.75
C MET A 34 2.50 9.41 -1.61
N SER A 35 2.54 8.12 -1.91
CA SER A 35 2.45 7.06 -0.89
C SER A 35 3.62 7.14 0.09
N SER A 36 4.82 7.50 -0.39
CA SER A 36 6.01 7.69 0.45
C SER A 36 5.93 8.92 1.36
N ARG A 37 5.05 9.90 1.06
CA ARG A 37 4.76 10.99 2.01
C ARG A 37 3.73 10.59 3.06
N ILE A 38 2.85 9.65 2.75
CA ILE A 38 1.84 9.13 3.69
C ILE A 38 2.46 8.18 4.71
N ILE A 39 3.33 7.25 4.24
CA ILE A 39 4.13 6.36 5.09
C ILE A 39 5.59 6.52 4.67
N PRO A 40 6.29 7.47 5.27
CA PRO A 40 7.66 7.78 4.89
C PRO A 40 8.65 6.69 5.33
N THR A 41 9.77 6.62 4.62
CA THR A 41 10.95 5.90 5.09
C THR A 41 11.72 6.83 6.01
N ASP A 42 11.86 6.43 7.26
CA ASP A 42 12.65 7.11 8.29
C ASP A 42 13.58 6.09 8.97
N GLU A 43 13.48 5.94 10.27
CA GLU A 43 14.16 4.87 11.03
C GLU A 43 13.59 3.48 10.69
N THR A 44 12.40 3.46 10.09
CA THR A 44 11.71 2.26 9.62
C THR A 44 11.43 2.33 8.12
N PRO A 45 11.33 1.18 7.44
CA PRO A 45 10.91 1.14 6.04
C PRO A 45 9.50 1.68 5.84
N GLY A 46 9.29 2.43 4.75
CA GLY A 46 8.01 3.04 4.42
C GLY A 46 7.26 2.35 3.27
N ALA A 47 6.33 3.11 2.68
CA ALA A 47 5.47 2.63 1.58
C ALA A 47 6.25 2.18 0.35
N LYS A 48 7.39 2.83 0.07
CA LYS A 48 8.25 2.51 -1.07
C LYS A 48 8.87 1.12 -0.93
N GLU A 49 9.49 0.82 0.21
CA GLU A 49 10.12 -0.47 0.49
C GLU A 49 9.07 -1.60 0.52
N ALA A 50 7.89 -1.30 1.04
CA ALA A 50 6.77 -2.23 1.03
C ALA A 50 6.19 -2.47 -0.38
N GLY A 51 6.57 -1.67 -1.38
CA GLY A 51 6.08 -1.81 -2.74
C GLY A 51 4.58 -1.48 -2.88
N VAL A 52 4.09 -0.53 -2.11
CA VAL A 52 2.67 -0.15 -2.04
C VAL A 52 2.09 0.23 -3.41
N VAL A 53 2.88 0.88 -4.28
CA VAL A 53 2.44 1.26 -5.62
C VAL A 53 1.98 0.06 -6.46
N TYR A 54 2.62 -1.09 -6.32
CA TYR A 54 2.24 -2.33 -7.02
C TYR A 54 0.91 -2.90 -6.49
N PHE A 55 0.67 -2.77 -5.18
CA PHE A 55 -0.62 -3.13 -4.61
C PHE A 55 -1.73 -2.23 -5.16
N ILE A 56 -1.52 -0.92 -5.20
CA ILE A 56 -2.50 0.04 -5.71
C ILE A 56 -2.80 -0.25 -7.18
N ASP A 57 -1.76 -0.43 -7.99
CA ASP A 57 -1.92 -0.75 -9.42
C ASP A 57 -2.78 -2.00 -9.62
N ARG A 58 -2.49 -3.06 -8.88
CA ARG A 58 -3.25 -4.31 -8.95
C ARG A 58 -4.67 -4.18 -8.42
N ALA A 59 -4.87 -3.46 -7.33
CA ALA A 59 -6.19 -3.20 -6.78
C ALA A 59 -7.09 -2.50 -7.81
N LEU A 60 -6.55 -1.55 -8.54
CA LEU A 60 -7.29 -0.78 -9.55
C LEU A 60 -7.72 -1.60 -10.78
N VAL A 61 -7.08 -2.71 -11.09
CA VAL A 61 -7.53 -3.64 -12.15
C VAL A 61 -8.33 -4.83 -11.63
N THR A 62 -8.53 -4.91 -10.31
CA THR A 62 -9.27 -5.99 -9.66
C THR A 62 -10.42 -5.46 -8.82
N PHE A 63 -10.31 -5.53 -7.50
CA PHE A 63 -11.39 -5.27 -6.55
C PHE A 63 -11.71 -3.78 -6.32
N ALA A 64 -10.81 -2.86 -6.69
CA ALA A 64 -11.00 -1.42 -6.58
C ALA A 64 -11.10 -0.71 -7.94
N SER A 65 -11.59 -1.42 -8.96
CA SER A 65 -11.70 -0.90 -10.34
C SER A 65 -12.64 0.32 -10.44
N ASP A 66 -13.57 0.47 -9.53
CA ASP A 66 -14.44 1.65 -9.40
C ASP A 66 -13.67 2.92 -8.99
N SER A 67 -12.49 2.78 -8.42
CA SER A 67 -11.61 3.89 -8.03
C SER A 67 -10.70 4.39 -9.18
N GLN A 68 -10.68 3.74 -10.33
CA GLN A 68 -9.83 4.14 -11.47
C GLN A 68 -10.03 5.61 -11.86
N LYS A 69 -11.30 6.03 -11.98
CA LYS A 69 -11.64 7.42 -12.31
C LYS A 69 -11.11 8.38 -11.25
N THR A 70 -11.25 8.05 -9.98
CA THR A 70 -10.75 8.85 -8.86
C THR A 70 -9.24 9.05 -8.94
N TYR A 71 -8.48 8.01 -9.32
CA TYR A 71 -7.04 8.15 -9.51
C TYR A 71 -6.67 9.00 -10.72
N ARG A 72 -7.37 8.86 -11.85
CA ARG A 72 -7.11 9.70 -13.04
C ARG A 72 -7.36 11.18 -12.77
N GLU A 73 -8.50 11.50 -12.15
CA GLU A 73 -8.86 12.86 -11.78
C GLU A 73 -7.92 13.42 -10.70
N GLY A 74 -7.61 12.62 -9.67
CA GLY A 74 -6.73 13.03 -8.59
C GLY A 74 -5.29 13.32 -9.03
N LEU A 75 -4.73 12.53 -9.95
CA LEU A 75 -3.42 12.82 -10.54
C LEU A 75 -3.42 14.14 -11.32
N ALA A 76 -4.51 14.45 -12.02
CA ALA A 76 -4.66 15.74 -12.68
C ALA A 76 -4.76 16.89 -11.68
N ASP A 77 -5.51 16.73 -10.59
CA ASP A 77 -5.65 17.73 -9.53
C ASP A 77 -4.30 17.99 -8.82
N VAL A 78 -3.52 16.94 -8.54
CA VAL A 78 -2.16 17.07 -7.98
C VAL A 78 -1.27 17.89 -8.91
N ASN A 79 -1.30 17.62 -10.21
CA ASN A 79 -0.52 18.37 -11.20
C ASN A 79 -0.95 19.84 -11.28
N ALA A 80 -2.25 20.13 -11.20
CA ALA A 80 -2.77 21.48 -11.18
C ALA A 80 -2.32 22.25 -9.94
N LEU A 81 -2.47 21.66 -8.75
CA LEU A 81 -2.02 22.23 -7.47
C LEU A 81 -0.49 22.45 -7.44
N LEU A 82 0.26 21.49 -7.98
CA LEU A 82 1.73 21.61 -8.08
C LEU A 82 2.12 22.82 -8.94
N THR A 83 1.50 22.96 -10.10
CA THR A 83 1.77 24.08 -11.03
C THR A 83 1.35 25.41 -10.43
N GLU A 84 0.22 25.46 -9.74
CA GLU A 84 -0.29 26.66 -9.06
C GLU A 84 0.64 27.12 -7.93
N LYS A 85 1.04 26.19 -7.06
CA LYS A 85 1.86 26.53 -5.88
C LYS A 85 3.33 26.71 -6.20
N PHE A 86 3.84 25.96 -7.15
CA PHE A 86 5.27 25.91 -7.49
C PHE A 86 5.47 25.99 -9.03
N PRO A 87 5.31 27.20 -9.61
CA PRO A 87 5.51 27.39 -11.05
C PRO A 87 6.89 26.91 -11.49
N GLY A 88 6.94 26.04 -12.50
CA GLY A 88 8.17 25.45 -13.02
C GLY A 88 8.40 24.00 -12.61
N LEU A 89 7.73 23.47 -11.59
CA LEU A 89 7.72 22.05 -11.28
C LEU A 89 6.71 21.34 -12.19
N LYS A 90 7.16 20.25 -12.80
CA LYS A 90 6.34 19.46 -13.75
C LYS A 90 5.88 18.12 -13.18
N LYS A 91 6.49 17.68 -12.09
CA LYS A 91 6.25 16.36 -11.49
C LYS A 91 6.27 16.48 -9.98
N PHE A 92 5.29 15.89 -9.32
CA PHE A 92 5.24 15.80 -7.86
C PHE A 92 6.44 15.01 -7.33
N SER A 93 6.81 13.91 -8.00
CA SER A 93 7.96 13.08 -7.64
C SER A 93 9.32 13.80 -7.72
N GLY A 94 9.39 14.94 -8.41
CA GLY A 94 10.58 15.78 -8.51
C GLY A 94 10.58 16.98 -7.55
N ALA A 95 9.52 17.17 -6.78
CA ALA A 95 9.41 18.24 -5.80
C ALA A 95 10.17 17.91 -4.50
N SER A 96 10.56 18.94 -3.72
CA SER A 96 11.13 18.68 -2.40
C SER A 96 10.08 18.10 -1.44
N PRO A 97 10.50 17.42 -0.35
CA PRO A 97 9.58 16.88 0.65
C PRO A 97 8.57 17.92 1.16
N GLU A 98 9.01 19.13 1.44
CA GLU A 98 8.17 20.22 1.95
C GLU A 98 7.16 20.68 0.88
N GLN A 99 7.56 20.72 -0.39
CA GLN A 99 6.68 21.04 -1.50
C GLN A 99 5.63 19.95 -1.73
N GLN A 100 6.04 18.68 -1.61
CA GLN A 100 5.16 17.53 -1.69
C GLN A 100 4.10 17.57 -0.58
N ASP A 101 4.50 17.83 0.65
CA ASP A 101 3.60 17.95 1.79
C ASP A 101 2.62 19.10 1.61
N ALA A 102 3.08 20.27 1.16
CA ALA A 102 2.22 21.42 0.90
C ALA A 102 1.17 21.14 -0.20
N VAL A 103 1.49 20.33 -1.19
CA VAL A 103 0.52 19.93 -2.23
C VAL A 103 -0.48 18.91 -1.67
N LEU A 104 -0.02 17.90 -0.92
CA LEU A 104 -0.92 16.90 -0.31
C LEU A 104 -1.83 17.51 0.74
N GLU A 105 -1.35 18.48 1.53
CA GLU A 105 -2.16 19.21 2.49
C GLU A 105 -3.23 20.05 1.78
N ALA A 106 -2.88 20.76 0.70
CA ALA A 106 -3.84 21.49 -0.10
C ALA A 106 -4.89 20.57 -0.73
N LEU A 107 -4.46 19.41 -1.20
CA LEU A 107 -5.36 18.39 -1.74
C LEU A 107 -6.33 17.88 -0.66
N ASN A 108 -5.84 17.60 0.54
CA ASN A 108 -6.66 17.16 1.68
C ASN A 108 -7.67 18.22 2.12
N ASN A 109 -7.29 19.49 2.05
CA ASN A 109 -8.13 20.62 2.48
C ASN A 109 -9.05 21.16 1.38
N SER A 110 -8.85 20.74 0.12
CA SER A 110 -9.70 21.20 -0.98
C SER A 110 -11.09 20.54 -0.90
N LYS A 111 -12.13 21.33 -1.23
CA LYS A 111 -13.51 20.81 -1.24
C LYS A 111 -13.69 19.80 -2.39
N PRO A 112 -14.45 18.71 -2.17
CA PRO A 112 -14.72 17.75 -3.24
C PRO A 112 -15.35 18.46 -4.43
N ASN A 113 -14.84 18.20 -5.64
CA ASN A 113 -15.43 18.69 -6.86
C ASN A 113 -16.89 18.21 -6.93
N ALA A 114 -17.84 19.10 -7.25
CA ALA A 114 -19.27 18.80 -7.28
C ALA A 114 -19.64 17.64 -8.22
N SER A 115 -18.74 17.29 -9.13
CA SER A 115 -18.85 16.17 -10.07
C SER A 115 -18.51 14.79 -9.47
N SER A 116 -17.90 14.72 -8.29
CA SER A 116 -17.55 13.42 -7.70
C SER A 116 -18.79 12.71 -7.17
N SER A 117 -19.09 11.58 -7.78
CA SER A 117 -20.25 10.74 -7.42
C SER A 117 -20.23 10.36 -5.94
N ARG A 118 -21.34 10.63 -5.23
CA ARG A 118 -21.54 10.32 -3.80
C ARG A 118 -21.36 8.82 -3.44
N ARG A 119 -21.28 7.93 -4.43
CA ARG A 119 -21.18 6.48 -4.22
C ARG A 119 -19.79 5.98 -3.85
N ASN A 120 -18.74 6.77 -4.06
CA ASN A 120 -17.34 6.38 -3.83
C ASN A 120 -16.69 7.12 -2.65
N ARG A 121 -17.46 7.46 -1.62
CA ARG A 121 -16.94 8.11 -0.42
C ARG A 121 -16.67 7.07 0.67
N PRO A 122 -15.40 6.73 0.95
CA PRO A 122 -15.08 6.01 2.19
C PRO A 122 -15.40 6.87 3.43
N ASN A 123 -15.28 8.22 3.32
CA ASN A 123 -15.55 9.15 4.42
C ASN A 123 -16.24 10.44 3.90
N ALA A 124 -17.20 10.95 4.68
CA ALA A 124 -18.13 12.01 4.27
C ALA A 124 -17.50 13.41 4.04
N ASN A 125 -16.22 13.64 4.38
CA ASN A 125 -15.62 14.97 4.48
C ASN A 125 -14.29 15.15 3.70
N GLY A 126 -13.77 14.15 2.99
CA GLY A 126 -12.47 14.22 2.33
C GLY A 126 -12.56 14.42 0.83
N GLN A 127 -11.45 14.86 0.23
CA GLN A 127 -11.24 14.74 -1.20
C GLN A 127 -11.23 13.25 -1.57
N PRO A 128 -12.06 12.78 -2.49
CA PRO A 128 -12.18 11.37 -2.81
C PRO A 128 -10.82 10.73 -3.15
N PHE A 129 -9.97 11.46 -3.86
CA PHE A 129 -8.65 10.94 -4.24
C PHE A 129 -7.71 10.81 -3.04
N PHE A 130 -7.54 11.84 -2.20
CA PHE A 130 -6.60 11.79 -1.08
C PHE A 130 -6.99 10.70 -0.07
N ASP A 131 -8.26 10.61 0.27
CA ASP A 131 -8.77 9.57 1.17
C ASP A 131 -8.59 8.17 0.59
N THR A 132 -8.87 7.99 -0.71
CA THR A 132 -8.68 6.72 -1.41
C THR A 132 -7.20 6.34 -1.46
N LEU A 133 -6.33 7.29 -1.81
CA LEU A 133 -4.88 7.08 -1.84
C LEU A 133 -4.35 6.69 -0.46
N ARG A 134 -4.75 7.42 0.59
CA ARG A 134 -4.35 7.12 1.97
C ARG A 134 -4.81 5.73 2.40
N TYR A 135 -6.07 5.40 2.14
CA TYR A 135 -6.61 4.08 2.43
C TYR A 135 -5.84 2.97 1.71
N HIS A 136 -5.64 3.10 0.41
CA HIS A 136 -4.90 2.10 -0.37
C HIS A 136 -3.42 2.02 0.05
N THR A 137 -2.82 3.14 0.46
CA THR A 137 -1.44 3.15 0.98
C THR A 137 -1.33 2.32 2.25
N ILE A 138 -2.22 2.55 3.22
CA ILE A 138 -2.24 1.80 4.48
C ILE A 138 -2.57 0.32 4.22
N ALA A 139 -3.56 0.05 3.38
CA ALA A 139 -3.95 -1.30 3.02
C ALA A 139 -2.78 -2.06 2.36
N GLY A 140 -2.11 -1.46 1.38
CA GLY A 140 -0.97 -2.05 0.70
C GLY A 140 0.26 -2.22 1.58
N PHE A 141 0.41 -1.38 2.60
CA PHE A 141 1.50 -1.49 3.59
C PHE A 141 1.26 -2.63 4.59
N LEU A 142 0.00 -2.90 4.95
CA LEU A 142 -0.37 -3.87 5.99
C LEU A 142 -1.02 -5.15 5.49
N ILE A 143 -1.26 -5.28 4.18
CA ILE A 143 -1.81 -6.51 3.61
C ILE A 143 -0.92 -7.71 3.93
N ALA A 144 -1.49 -8.90 3.95
CA ALA A 144 -0.70 -10.13 4.07
C ALA A 144 0.37 -10.18 2.98
N PRO A 145 1.65 -10.44 3.32
CA PRO A 145 2.71 -10.56 2.34
C PRO A 145 2.35 -11.63 1.32
N ASP A 146 2.35 -11.28 0.06
CA ASP A 146 2.04 -12.21 -1.00
C ASP A 146 3.30 -12.64 -1.77
N SER A 147 3.22 -13.78 -2.44
CA SER A 147 4.30 -14.34 -3.25
C SER A 147 4.64 -13.46 -4.46
N ASP A 148 3.66 -12.68 -4.94
CA ASP A 148 3.80 -11.81 -6.11
C ASP A 148 4.43 -10.46 -5.76
N ARG A 149 4.73 -10.22 -4.49
CA ARG A 149 5.36 -8.99 -3.97
C ARG A 149 4.59 -7.71 -4.29
N ARG A 150 3.27 -7.80 -4.35
CA ARG A 150 2.36 -6.68 -4.62
C ARG A 150 1.82 -6.08 -3.33
N GLY A 151 2.62 -5.28 -2.67
CA GLY A 151 2.31 -4.70 -1.37
C GLY A 151 2.88 -5.50 -0.20
N ASN A 152 3.12 -4.84 0.91
CA ASN A 152 3.77 -5.37 2.10
C ASN A 152 4.93 -6.36 1.79
N ARG A 153 5.77 -5.97 0.83
CA ARG A 153 6.87 -6.78 0.33
C ARG A 153 7.72 -7.28 1.48
N ASP A 154 7.99 -8.57 1.50
CA ASP A 154 8.78 -9.23 2.53
C ASP A 154 8.26 -9.01 3.98
N GLY A 155 6.99 -8.68 4.13
CA GLY A 155 6.35 -8.40 5.41
C GLY A 155 6.83 -7.13 6.08
N VAL A 156 7.35 -6.18 5.32
CA VAL A 156 7.91 -4.91 5.82
C VAL A 156 6.94 -4.20 6.75
N GLY A 157 5.70 -3.99 6.34
CA GLY A 157 4.71 -3.29 7.15
C GLY A 157 4.38 -4.05 8.45
N TRP A 158 4.33 -5.38 8.41
CA TRP A 158 4.10 -6.17 9.62
C TRP A 158 5.27 -6.08 10.59
N LYS A 159 6.51 -6.10 10.09
CA LYS A 159 7.70 -5.93 10.92
C LYS A 159 7.71 -4.57 11.63
N VAL A 160 7.32 -3.51 10.91
CA VAL A 160 7.24 -2.15 11.48
C VAL A 160 6.26 -2.07 12.63
N ILE A 161 5.11 -2.77 12.56
CA ILE A 161 4.13 -2.84 13.66
C ILE A 161 4.42 -3.94 14.67
N GLY A 162 5.60 -4.57 14.61
CA GLY A 162 6.01 -5.62 15.54
C GLY A 162 5.31 -6.97 15.33
N ARG A 163 4.75 -7.21 14.15
CA ARG A 163 4.12 -8.48 13.80
C ARG A 163 5.05 -9.28 12.91
N GLU A 164 5.37 -10.50 13.33
CA GLU A 164 6.14 -11.42 12.50
C GLU A 164 5.35 -11.78 11.22
N PRO A 165 6.02 -11.79 10.05
CA PRO A 165 5.41 -12.27 8.82
C PRO A 165 5.04 -13.74 8.95
N GLY A 166 3.77 -14.03 8.89
CA GLY A 166 3.28 -15.40 9.02
C GLY A 166 1.81 -15.49 8.61
N HIS A 167 1.34 -16.71 8.43
CA HIS A 167 -0.08 -16.93 8.20
C HIS A 167 -0.88 -16.55 9.46
N ILE A 168 -2.04 -15.91 9.28
CA ILE A 168 -2.93 -15.49 10.36
C ILE A 168 -3.29 -16.65 11.31
N PHE A 169 -3.24 -17.88 10.80
CA PHE A 169 -3.61 -19.10 11.49
C PHE A 169 -2.41 -19.94 11.96
N GLN A 170 -1.24 -19.35 12.17
CA GLN A 170 -0.13 -20.09 12.82
C GLN A 170 -0.30 -20.10 14.35
N PRO A 171 -0.03 -21.24 15.00
CA PRO A 171 -0.04 -21.33 16.46
C PRO A 171 0.99 -20.35 17.08
N PRO A 172 0.71 -19.83 18.28
CA PRO A 172 -0.49 -20.10 19.07
C PRO A 172 -1.70 -19.34 18.52
N PHE A 173 -2.75 -20.07 18.15
CA PHE A 173 -4.06 -19.45 17.95
C PHE A 173 -4.44 -18.65 19.20
N GLY A 174 -5.28 -17.63 19.04
CA GLY A 174 -5.58 -16.70 20.11
C GLY A 174 -5.96 -17.39 21.43
N VAL A 175 -5.79 -16.68 22.51
CA VAL A 175 -6.04 -17.18 23.89
C VAL A 175 -7.42 -17.83 24.04
N LEU A 176 -8.39 -17.41 23.21
CA LEU A 176 -9.76 -17.94 23.22
C LEU A 176 -9.87 -19.35 22.60
N ASP A 177 -8.92 -19.78 21.76
CA ASP A 177 -9.02 -21.05 21.08
C ASP A 177 -8.48 -22.23 21.90
N LYS A 178 -7.64 -21.96 22.90
CA LYS A 178 -7.06 -22.98 23.79
C LYS A 178 -8.09 -23.76 24.60
N ASP A 179 -9.23 -23.10 24.89
CA ASP A 179 -10.31 -23.68 25.70
C ASP A 179 -11.43 -24.28 24.83
N TYR A 180 -11.25 -24.29 23.50
CA TYR A 180 -12.24 -24.87 22.60
C TYR A 180 -12.22 -26.40 22.67
N PRO A 181 -13.36 -27.08 22.91
CA PRO A 181 -13.41 -28.52 22.98
C PRO A 181 -12.87 -29.19 21.71
N GLY A 182 -11.86 -30.02 21.85
CA GLY A 182 -11.22 -30.68 20.71
C GLY A 182 -10.10 -29.91 20.03
N TRP A 183 -9.76 -28.70 20.52
CA TRP A 183 -8.62 -27.98 20.00
C TRP A 183 -7.30 -28.73 20.26
N GLN A 184 -6.48 -28.83 19.24
CA GLN A 184 -5.13 -29.37 19.33
C GLN A 184 -4.17 -28.42 18.59
N PRO A 185 -2.99 -28.10 19.18
CA PRO A 185 -2.00 -27.28 18.50
C PRO A 185 -1.55 -27.97 17.20
N ALA A 186 -1.40 -27.21 16.14
CA ALA A 186 -0.84 -27.73 14.90
C ALA A 186 0.57 -28.29 15.17
N GLY A 187 0.81 -29.54 14.84
CA GLY A 187 2.08 -30.22 15.12
C GLY A 187 2.10 -31.08 16.37
N ALA A 188 1.01 -31.18 17.13
CA ALA A 188 0.90 -32.19 18.17
C ALA A 188 0.84 -33.56 17.49
N GLU A 189 1.94 -34.30 17.55
CA GLU A 189 1.95 -35.73 17.12
C GLU A 189 0.96 -36.52 17.97
N LYS A 190 0.09 -37.23 17.30
CA LYS A 190 -0.71 -38.28 17.97
C LYS A 190 0.27 -39.31 18.54
N LYS A 191 0.41 -39.35 19.87
CA LYS A 191 1.07 -40.44 20.55
C LYS A 191 0.20 -41.68 20.52
#